data_100472be418f90bb2b52c54979d367ea
#
_entry.id   100472be418f90bb2b52c54979d367ea
#
_cell.length_a   1.000
_cell.length_b   1.000
_cell.length_c   1.000
_cell.angle_alpha   90.00
_cell.angle_beta   90.00
_cell.angle_gamma   90.00
#
_symmetry.space_group_name_H-M   'P 1'
#
loop_
_entity.id
_entity.type
_entity.pdbx_description
1 polymer ?
#
loop_
_entity_poly.entity_id
_entity_poly.type
_entity_poly.pdbx_seq_one_letter_code
_entity_poly.pdbx_strand_id
1 'polypeptide(L)'
;MGQGGGQADGGRGGGILLESAFFQTVSFMNNTPNYITPAGWQALKDELYSLVNKERPEIVQVVNWAASNGDRSENGDYLYGKRQMREIDRRIRFLTKRLEAAQVIDPETREATDQVFFGATVTLLRGNGSEQVVSIVGIDETDAARNKISWISPLARCLIKAREGDAVVLRTPEGREDIEILEVAYIRIA
;
A
#
# COMPACT_ATOMS: atom_id res chain seq x y z
N MET A 1 -61.27 -23.21 -25.86
CA MET A 1 -60.15 -23.63 -26.73
C MET A 1 -59.14 -22.46 -26.79
N GLY A 2 -57.90 -22.64 -26.48
CA GLY A 2 -56.91 -21.62 -26.66
C GLY A 2 -56.05 -21.43 -25.40
N GLN A 3 -54.97 -22.14 -25.36
CA GLN A 3 -53.95 -22.17 -24.30
C GLN A 3 -53.07 -20.92 -24.35
N GLY A 4 -52.75 -20.36 -23.21
CA GLY A 4 -51.74 -19.32 -23.04
C GLY A 4 -50.61 -19.82 -22.13
N GLY A 5 -49.45 -20.12 -22.72
CA GLY A 5 -48.25 -20.50 -21.99
C GLY A 5 -47.57 -19.29 -21.35
N GLY A 6 -47.39 -19.33 -20.05
CA GLY A 6 -46.53 -18.37 -19.32
C GLY A 6 -45.06 -18.75 -19.45
N GLN A 7 -44.24 -17.81 -19.85
CA GLN A 7 -42.79 -17.93 -19.92
C GLN A 7 -42.19 -17.15 -18.77
N ALA A 8 -41.51 -17.87 -17.86
CA ALA A 8 -40.80 -17.29 -16.77
C ALA A 8 -39.47 -16.68 -17.28
N ASP A 9 -39.30 -15.39 -17.04
CA ASP A 9 -38.06 -14.69 -17.32
C ASP A 9 -37.14 -14.83 -16.08
N GLY A 10 -36.08 -15.61 -16.28
CA GLY A 10 -35.08 -15.91 -15.27
C GLY A 10 -34.02 -14.80 -15.15
N GLY A 11 -33.92 -14.26 -13.98
CA GLY A 11 -33.01 -13.18 -13.63
C GLY A 11 -31.54 -13.34 -14.04
N ARG A 12 -31.06 -12.38 -14.78
CA ARG A 12 -29.64 -12.09 -15.01
C ARG A 12 -29.34 -10.70 -14.50
N GLY A 13 -29.13 -10.56 -13.18
CA GLY A 13 -28.86 -9.27 -12.55
C GLY A 13 -27.61 -9.20 -11.65
N GLY A 14 -26.88 -10.30 -11.46
CA GLY A 14 -25.79 -10.35 -10.48
C GLY A 14 -24.38 -10.04 -10.99
N GLY A 15 -24.12 -10.15 -12.30
CA GLY A 15 -22.77 -10.02 -12.84
C GLY A 15 -22.28 -8.60 -13.08
N ILE A 16 -23.16 -7.69 -13.43
CA ILE A 16 -22.80 -6.33 -13.88
C ILE A 16 -22.35 -5.43 -12.72
N LEU A 17 -22.87 -5.65 -11.52
CA LEU A 17 -22.53 -4.83 -10.34
C LEU A 17 -21.12 -5.14 -9.78
N LEU A 18 -20.67 -6.39 -9.89
CA LEU A 18 -19.34 -6.79 -9.43
C LEU A 18 -18.23 -6.32 -10.39
N GLU A 19 -18.46 -6.35 -11.68
CA GLU A 19 -17.51 -5.83 -12.67
C GLU A 19 -17.36 -4.31 -12.59
N SER A 20 -18.44 -3.57 -12.40
CA SER A 20 -18.36 -2.10 -12.25
C SER A 20 -17.61 -1.69 -11.00
N ALA A 21 -17.78 -2.39 -9.88
CA ALA A 21 -17.05 -2.12 -8.64
C ALA A 21 -15.55 -2.43 -8.78
N PHE A 22 -15.21 -3.53 -9.47
CA PHE A 22 -13.82 -3.90 -9.75
C PHE A 22 -13.14 -2.89 -10.69
N PHE A 23 -13.81 -2.47 -11.78
CA PHE A 23 -13.31 -1.45 -12.69
C PHE A 23 -13.15 -0.09 -12.02
N GLN A 24 -14.06 0.31 -11.14
CA GLN A 24 -13.93 1.55 -10.37
C GLN A 24 -12.74 1.49 -9.40
N THR A 25 -12.50 0.35 -8.75
CA THR A 25 -11.36 0.17 -7.84
C THR A 25 -10.03 0.21 -8.59
N VAL A 26 -9.94 -0.42 -9.76
CA VAL A 26 -8.73 -0.42 -10.60
C VAL A 26 -8.48 0.98 -11.20
N SER A 27 -9.53 1.68 -11.62
CA SER A 27 -9.42 3.06 -12.14
C SER A 27 -9.00 4.05 -11.06
N PHE A 28 -9.46 3.86 -9.83
CA PHE A 28 -9.05 4.67 -8.68
C PHE A 28 -7.56 4.48 -8.35
N MET A 29 -7.05 3.24 -8.41
CA MET A 29 -5.63 2.94 -8.18
C MET A 29 -4.70 3.58 -9.23
N ASN A 30 -5.15 3.70 -10.49
CA ASN A 30 -4.35 4.28 -11.56
C ASN A 30 -4.19 5.81 -11.47
N ASN A 31 -5.02 6.50 -10.68
CA ASN A 31 -4.98 7.96 -10.54
C ASN A 31 -4.70 8.43 -9.09
N THR A 32 -4.33 7.50 -8.19
CA THR A 32 -4.02 7.83 -6.80
C THR A 32 -2.60 8.39 -6.73
N PRO A 33 -2.38 9.60 -6.20
CA PRO A 33 -1.05 10.16 -6.04
C PRO A 33 -0.14 9.23 -5.21
N ASN A 34 1.12 9.12 -5.59
CA ASN A 34 2.10 8.33 -4.85
C ASN A 34 2.80 9.21 -3.80
N TYR A 35 2.05 9.62 -2.76
CA TYR A 35 2.64 10.35 -1.65
C TYR A 35 3.56 9.45 -0.83
N ILE A 36 4.71 10.00 -0.45
CA ILE A 36 5.73 9.31 0.34
C ILE A 36 6.46 10.31 1.24
N THR A 37 6.90 9.87 2.41
CA THR A 37 7.75 10.69 3.28
C THR A 37 9.20 10.68 2.79
N PRO A 38 10.06 11.65 3.21
CA PRO A 38 11.48 11.63 2.88
C PRO A 38 12.17 10.33 3.34
N ALA A 39 11.81 9.81 4.51
CA ALA A 39 12.36 8.56 5.05
C ALA A 39 11.95 7.36 4.19
N GLY A 40 10.69 7.26 3.80
CA GLY A 40 10.20 6.20 2.94
C GLY A 40 10.82 6.24 1.55
N TRP A 41 10.94 7.43 0.97
CA TRP A 41 11.62 7.59 -0.32
C TRP A 41 13.08 7.14 -0.26
N GLN A 42 13.78 7.51 0.81
CA GLN A 42 15.17 7.09 1.01
C GLN A 42 15.28 5.56 1.19
N ALA A 43 14.37 4.95 1.95
CA ALA A 43 14.35 3.50 2.14
C ALA A 43 14.16 2.73 0.82
N LEU A 44 13.21 3.17 -0.03
CA LEU A 44 13.03 2.56 -1.36
C LEU A 44 14.24 2.74 -2.26
N LYS A 45 14.92 3.90 -2.18
CA LYS A 45 16.15 4.19 -2.93
C LYS A 45 17.31 3.31 -2.48
N ASP A 46 17.47 3.10 -1.18
CA ASP A 46 18.51 2.26 -0.61
C ASP A 46 18.28 0.78 -0.95
N GLU A 47 17.04 0.31 -0.94
CA GLU A 47 16.67 -1.02 -1.41
C GLU A 47 17.01 -1.19 -2.89
N LEU A 48 16.61 -0.23 -3.74
CA LEU A 48 16.93 -0.25 -5.17
C LEU A 48 18.45 -0.32 -5.40
N TYR A 49 19.21 0.48 -4.65
CA TYR A 49 20.67 0.48 -4.72
C TYR A 49 21.26 -0.88 -4.35
N SER A 50 20.78 -1.52 -3.27
CA SER A 50 21.21 -2.86 -2.85
C SER A 50 20.93 -3.91 -3.91
N LEU A 51 19.71 -3.92 -4.45
CA LEU A 51 19.31 -4.87 -5.48
C LEU A 51 20.17 -4.75 -6.75
N VAL A 52 20.43 -3.52 -7.21
CA VAL A 52 21.17 -3.29 -8.46
C VAL A 52 22.66 -3.56 -8.29
N ASN A 53 23.26 -3.12 -7.17
CA ASN A 53 24.72 -3.07 -7.03
C ASN A 53 25.31 -4.23 -6.23
N LYS A 54 24.48 -4.98 -5.48
CA LYS A 54 24.92 -6.11 -4.66
C LYS A 54 24.23 -7.40 -5.06
N GLU A 55 22.93 -7.51 -4.82
CA GLU A 55 22.20 -8.77 -4.94
C GLU A 55 22.15 -9.30 -6.38
N ARG A 56 21.85 -8.43 -7.34
CA ARG A 56 21.78 -8.83 -8.76
C ARG A 56 23.13 -9.31 -9.31
N PRO A 57 24.26 -8.62 -9.10
CA PRO A 57 25.59 -9.13 -9.49
C PRO A 57 25.94 -10.47 -8.84
N GLU A 58 25.65 -10.64 -7.56
CA GLU A 58 25.91 -11.90 -6.84
C GLU A 58 25.14 -13.07 -7.46
N ILE A 59 23.83 -12.91 -7.69
CA ILE A 59 23.04 -13.99 -8.30
C ILE A 59 23.43 -14.28 -9.74
N VAL A 60 23.89 -13.27 -10.50
CA VAL A 60 24.44 -13.48 -11.85
C VAL A 60 25.67 -14.35 -11.82
N GLN A 61 26.57 -14.18 -10.82
CA GLN A 61 27.74 -15.04 -10.66
C GLN A 61 27.33 -16.48 -10.32
N VAL A 62 26.37 -16.67 -9.41
CA VAL A 62 25.84 -18.00 -9.08
C VAL A 62 25.24 -18.69 -10.30
N VAL A 63 24.43 -17.99 -11.09
CA VAL A 63 23.83 -18.53 -12.32
C VAL A 63 24.90 -18.90 -13.36
N ASN A 64 25.93 -18.06 -13.53
CA ASN A 64 27.02 -18.34 -14.46
C ASN A 64 27.84 -19.54 -14.04
N TRP A 65 28.16 -19.66 -12.75
CA TRP A 65 28.86 -20.81 -12.20
C TRP A 65 28.04 -22.08 -12.37
N ALA A 66 26.75 -22.07 -11.99
CA ALA A 66 25.88 -23.23 -12.16
C ALA A 66 25.73 -23.65 -13.65
N ALA A 67 25.67 -22.67 -14.56
CA ALA A 67 25.59 -22.94 -16.01
C ALA A 67 26.82 -23.62 -16.58
N SER A 68 27.99 -23.52 -15.92
CA SER A 68 29.24 -24.18 -16.32
C SER A 68 29.37 -25.62 -15.83
N ASN A 69 28.52 -26.05 -14.88
CA ASN A 69 28.66 -27.34 -14.18
C ASN A 69 27.75 -28.47 -14.71
N GLY A 70 27.30 -28.43 -15.96
CA GLY A 70 26.53 -29.50 -16.57
C GLY A 70 25.29 -29.08 -17.34
N ASP A 71 24.35 -30.02 -17.53
CA ASP A 71 23.11 -29.76 -18.26
C ASP A 71 22.23 -28.74 -17.48
N ARG A 72 21.94 -27.60 -18.13
CA ARG A 72 21.18 -26.52 -17.57
C ARG A 72 19.74 -26.89 -17.25
N SER A 73 19.17 -27.86 -17.93
CA SER A 73 17.78 -28.28 -17.78
C SER A 73 17.54 -29.08 -16.50
N GLU A 74 18.55 -29.80 -16.01
CA GLU A 74 18.49 -30.63 -14.80
C GLU A 74 19.26 -30.05 -13.61
N ASN A 75 19.98 -28.93 -13.82
CA ASN A 75 20.75 -28.27 -12.78
C ASN A 75 19.85 -27.41 -11.87
N GLY A 76 19.56 -27.91 -10.66
CA GLY A 76 18.72 -27.26 -9.68
C GLY A 76 19.20 -25.85 -9.28
N ASP A 77 20.53 -25.66 -9.12
CA ASP A 77 21.13 -24.38 -8.76
C ASP A 77 20.95 -23.34 -9.87
N TYR A 78 21.09 -23.76 -11.12
CA TYR A 78 20.84 -22.90 -12.28
C TYR A 78 19.38 -22.44 -12.34
N LEU A 79 18.44 -23.38 -12.19
CA LEU A 79 17.00 -23.06 -12.23
C LEU A 79 16.59 -22.15 -11.07
N TYR A 80 17.10 -22.41 -9.86
CA TYR A 80 16.87 -21.58 -8.68
C TYR A 80 17.44 -20.18 -8.86
N GLY A 81 18.69 -20.04 -9.26
CA GLY A 81 19.32 -18.76 -9.51
C GLY A 81 18.60 -17.94 -10.59
N LYS A 82 18.14 -18.58 -11.67
CA LYS A 82 17.33 -17.93 -12.71
C LYS A 82 15.99 -17.45 -12.18
N ARG A 83 15.38 -18.15 -11.23
CA ARG A 83 14.15 -17.72 -10.58
C ARG A 83 14.40 -16.49 -9.70
N GLN A 84 15.40 -16.53 -8.84
CA GLN A 84 15.78 -15.38 -8.00
C GLN A 84 16.11 -14.14 -8.84
N MET A 85 16.90 -14.29 -9.91
CA MET A 85 17.22 -13.17 -10.79
C MET A 85 15.97 -12.51 -11.38
N ARG A 86 14.96 -13.30 -11.78
CA ARG A 86 13.67 -12.76 -12.26
C ARG A 86 12.89 -12.03 -11.18
N GLU A 87 12.98 -12.47 -9.92
CA GLU A 87 12.34 -11.81 -8.76
C GLU A 87 13.02 -10.48 -8.47
N ILE A 88 14.35 -10.46 -8.44
CA ILE A 88 15.15 -9.23 -8.30
C ILE A 88 14.82 -8.22 -9.42
N ASP A 89 14.82 -8.67 -10.68
CA ASP A 89 14.52 -7.80 -11.83
C ASP A 89 13.09 -7.23 -11.78
N ARG A 90 12.12 -8.01 -11.26
CA ARG A 90 10.75 -7.52 -11.02
C ARG A 90 10.71 -6.46 -9.93
N ARG A 91 11.44 -6.69 -8.82
CA ARG A 91 11.49 -5.75 -7.70
C ARG A 91 12.18 -4.45 -8.11
N ILE A 92 13.29 -4.52 -8.85
CA ILE A 92 13.97 -3.34 -9.42
C ILE A 92 13.00 -2.52 -10.27
N ARG A 93 12.28 -3.14 -11.21
CA ARG A 93 11.30 -2.42 -12.04
C ARG A 93 10.16 -1.79 -11.23
N PHE A 94 9.70 -2.48 -10.20
CA PHE A 94 8.67 -1.96 -9.29
C PHE A 94 9.18 -0.71 -8.55
N LEU A 95 10.35 -0.81 -7.90
CA LEU A 95 10.93 0.29 -7.13
C LEU A 95 11.23 1.51 -8.01
N THR A 96 11.79 1.29 -9.21
CA THR A 96 12.05 2.36 -10.17
C THR A 96 10.77 3.14 -10.48
N LYS A 97 9.69 2.44 -10.85
CA LYS A 97 8.40 3.10 -11.14
C LYS A 97 7.80 3.82 -9.93
N ARG A 98 7.95 3.23 -8.71
CA ARG A 98 7.45 3.86 -7.49
C ARG A 98 8.21 5.15 -7.18
N LEU A 99 9.54 5.15 -7.31
CA LEU A 99 10.38 6.33 -7.09
C LEU A 99 10.14 7.41 -8.14
N GLU A 100 9.97 7.05 -9.43
CA GLU A 100 9.67 7.99 -10.51
C GLU A 100 8.32 8.70 -10.32
N ALA A 101 7.31 7.99 -9.81
CA ALA A 101 5.98 8.54 -9.56
C ALA A 101 5.83 9.19 -8.17
N ALA A 102 6.87 9.14 -7.32
CA ALA A 102 6.81 9.58 -5.94
C ALA A 102 6.66 11.09 -5.82
N GLN A 103 5.71 11.51 -4.98
CA GLN A 103 5.57 12.89 -4.51
C GLN A 103 6.02 12.92 -3.05
N VAL A 104 7.23 13.39 -2.82
CA VAL A 104 7.81 13.45 -1.47
C VAL A 104 7.18 14.62 -0.70
N ILE A 105 6.57 14.31 0.43
CA ILE A 105 5.95 15.28 1.33
C ILE A 105 6.63 15.15 2.69
N ASP A 106 7.32 16.22 3.07
CA ASP A 106 7.99 16.29 4.37
C ASP A 106 7.02 16.86 5.43
N PRO A 107 6.66 16.05 6.46
CA PRO A 107 5.80 16.51 7.53
C PRO A 107 6.36 17.73 8.28
N GLU A 108 7.68 17.80 8.47
CA GLU A 108 8.32 18.86 9.26
C GLU A 108 8.26 20.23 8.57
N THR A 109 8.02 20.27 7.26
CA THR A 109 7.90 21.54 6.51
C THR A 109 6.49 22.11 6.50
N ARG A 110 5.51 21.39 7.04
CA ARG A 110 4.13 21.86 7.11
C ARG A 110 3.96 22.92 8.19
N GLU A 111 3.24 24.00 7.86
CA GLU A 111 2.80 24.96 8.85
C GLU A 111 1.96 24.27 9.95
N ALA A 112 2.12 24.73 11.20
CA ALA A 112 1.39 24.18 12.33
C ALA A 112 -0.13 24.24 12.09
N THR A 113 -0.80 23.12 12.19
CA THR A 113 -2.25 22.99 12.01
C THR A 113 -2.78 21.85 12.88
N ASP A 114 -3.99 22.04 13.39
CA ASP A 114 -4.79 21.06 14.12
C ASP A 114 -5.51 20.06 13.20
N GLN A 115 -5.41 20.26 11.86
CA GLN A 115 -6.11 19.45 10.86
C GLN A 115 -5.23 18.31 10.35
N VAL A 116 -5.84 17.14 10.22
CA VAL A 116 -5.17 15.92 9.76
C VAL A 116 -5.01 15.90 8.23
N PHE A 117 -3.78 15.77 7.76
CA PHE A 117 -3.40 15.52 6.37
C PHE A 117 -2.37 14.39 6.27
N PHE A 118 -1.88 14.12 5.07
CA PHE A 118 -0.75 13.21 4.85
C PHE A 118 0.47 13.67 5.65
N GLY A 119 1.16 12.72 6.29
CA GLY A 119 2.31 12.97 7.15
C GLY A 119 1.97 13.33 8.60
N ALA A 120 0.68 13.42 8.97
CA ALA A 120 0.28 13.64 10.36
C ALA A 120 0.58 12.42 11.22
N THR A 121 1.06 12.67 12.44
CA THR A 121 1.05 11.74 13.57
C THR A 121 -0.10 12.13 14.47
N VAL A 122 -1.05 11.24 14.66
CA VAL A 122 -2.34 11.51 15.31
C VAL A 122 -2.47 10.63 16.55
N THR A 123 -2.76 11.25 17.69
CA THR A 123 -3.15 10.55 18.92
C THR A 123 -4.66 10.38 18.94
N LEU A 124 -5.13 9.17 19.07
CA LEU A 124 -6.53 8.77 18.99
C LEU A 124 -7.00 8.19 20.31
N LEU A 125 -8.24 8.49 20.72
CA LEU A 125 -8.97 7.72 21.72
C LEU A 125 -9.95 6.78 20.99
N ARG A 126 -9.74 5.47 21.18
CA ARG A 126 -10.57 4.43 20.56
C ARG A 126 -11.88 4.24 21.35
N GLY A 127 -12.90 3.68 20.71
CA GLY A 127 -14.18 3.43 21.34
C GLY A 127 -14.14 2.51 22.59
N ASN A 128 -13.07 1.74 22.76
CA ASN A 128 -12.80 0.91 23.95
C ASN A 128 -12.07 1.67 25.08
N GLY A 129 -11.83 2.97 24.92
CA GLY A 129 -11.12 3.83 25.87
C GLY A 129 -9.58 3.72 25.82
N SER A 130 -9.02 2.99 24.87
CA SER A 130 -7.55 2.95 24.70
C SER A 130 -7.05 4.09 23.83
N GLU A 131 -5.89 4.64 24.17
CA GLU A 131 -5.19 5.59 23.33
C GLU A 131 -4.29 4.85 22.32
N GLN A 132 -4.23 5.38 21.12
CA GLN A 132 -3.36 4.88 20.05
C GLN A 132 -2.75 6.05 19.30
N VAL A 133 -1.44 5.99 19.06
CA VAL A 133 -0.74 6.94 18.18
C VAL A 133 -0.53 6.28 16.83
N VAL A 134 -0.92 6.96 15.74
CA VAL A 134 -0.72 6.48 14.37
C VAL A 134 -0.07 7.55 13.51
N SER A 135 0.84 7.16 12.62
CA SER A 135 1.44 8.04 11.62
C SER A 135 0.90 7.71 10.23
N ILE A 136 0.37 8.72 9.53
CA ILE A 136 -0.21 8.59 8.20
C ILE A 136 0.90 8.73 7.15
N VAL A 137 1.22 7.63 6.48
CA VAL A 137 2.36 7.52 5.55
C VAL A 137 1.93 7.03 4.16
N GLY A 138 2.89 6.91 3.26
CA GLY A 138 2.68 6.35 1.92
C GLY A 138 2.29 4.87 1.93
N ILE A 139 1.82 4.39 0.78
CA ILE A 139 1.39 2.99 0.63
C ILE A 139 2.55 2.02 0.87
N ASP A 140 3.76 2.40 0.44
CA ASP A 140 4.96 1.57 0.52
C ASP A 140 5.70 1.68 1.86
N GLU A 141 5.20 2.52 2.79
CA GLU A 141 5.84 2.80 4.08
C GLU A 141 5.10 2.20 5.27
N THR A 142 4.02 1.44 5.00
CA THR A 142 3.18 0.86 6.06
C THR A 142 3.97 -0.10 6.94
N ASP A 143 3.88 0.11 8.25
CA ASP A 143 4.49 -0.74 9.27
C ASP A 143 3.58 -0.81 10.50
N ALA A 144 2.88 -1.92 10.65
CA ALA A 144 1.96 -2.12 11.77
C ALA A 144 2.66 -2.14 13.13
N ALA A 145 3.91 -2.61 13.19
CA ALA A 145 4.68 -2.65 14.44
C ALA A 145 5.05 -1.25 14.94
N ARG A 146 5.15 -0.29 14.01
CA ARG A 146 5.44 1.12 14.30
C ARG A 146 4.22 2.03 14.18
N ASN A 147 3.00 1.46 14.11
CA ASN A 147 1.75 2.19 13.92
C ASN A 147 1.74 3.12 12.69
N LYS A 148 2.49 2.78 11.65
CA LYS A 148 2.46 3.49 10.38
C LYS A 148 1.35 2.94 9.50
N ILE A 149 0.37 3.78 9.21
CA ILE A 149 -0.80 3.42 8.40
C ILE A 149 -0.78 4.11 7.04
N SER A 150 -1.19 3.39 6.00
CA SER A 150 -1.33 3.97 4.67
C SER A 150 -2.39 5.08 4.68
N TRP A 151 -2.11 6.19 4.01
CA TRP A 151 -3.06 7.30 3.84
C TRP A 151 -4.36 6.91 3.10
N ILE A 152 -4.36 5.78 2.38
CA ILE A 152 -5.57 5.21 1.74
C ILE A 152 -6.28 4.18 2.63
N SER A 153 -5.76 3.85 3.81
CA SER A 153 -6.40 2.90 4.73
C SER A 153 -7.74 3.42 5.23
N PRO A 154 -8.67 2.54 5.64
CA PRO A 154 -9.96 2.99 6.19
C PRO A 154 -9.82 3.95 7.37
N LEU A 155 -8.87 3.67 8.29
CA LEU A 155 -8.60 4.53 9.44
C LEU A 155 -8.07 5.91 8.99
N ALA A 156 -7.06 5.96 8.12
CA ALA A 156 -6.54 7.23 7.64
C ALA A 156 -7.60 8.06 6.89
N ARG A 157 -8.46 7.40 6.10
CA ARG A 157 -9.54 8.08 5.35
C ARG A 157 -10.59 8.74 6.25
N CYS A 158 -10.90 8.17 7.41
CA CYS A 158 -11.84 8.82 8.32
C CYS A 158 -11.19 9.97 9.11
N LEU A 159 -9.85 9.93 9.32
CA LEU A 159 -9.10 10.96 10.00
C LEU A 159 -8.78 12.18 9.11
N ILE A 160 -8.42 11.94 7.84
CA ILE A 160 -7.98 13.00 6.93
C ILE A 160 -9.07 14.07 6.80
N LYS A 161 -8.66 15.36 6.98
CA LYS A 161 -9.46 16.58 7.02
C LYS A 161 -10.21 16.84 8.34
N ALA A 162 -10.25 15.89 9.27
CA ALA A 162 -10.75 16.14 10.62
C ALA A 162 -9.70 16.94 11.44
N ARG A 163 -10.08 17.43 12.61
CA ARG A 163 -9.26 18.28 13.48
C ARG A 163 -9.14 17.67 14.87
N GLU A 164 -8.23 18.23 15.65
CA GLU A 164 -8.18 17.96 17.10
C GLU A 164 -9.53 18.22 17.75
N GLY A 165 -9.97 17.32 18.61
CA GLY A 165 -11.27 17.34 19.28
C GLY A 165 -12.43 16.80 18.45
N ASP A 166 -12.23 16.49 17.18
CA ASP A 166 -13.29 15.88 16.36
C ASP A 166 -13.48 14.40 16.70
N ALA A 167 -14.73 13.95 16.69
CA ALA A 167 -15.09 12.55 16.71
C ALA A 167 -15.40 12.07 15.29
N VAL A 168 -14.76 10.97 14.88
CA VAL A 168 -14.94 10.34 13.57
C VAL A 168 -15.41 8.90 13.72
N VAL A 169 -16.07 8.35 12.70
CA VAL A 169 -16.61 6.98 12.74
C VAL A 169 -15.83 6.11 11.78
N LEU A 170 -15.09 5.15 12.33
CA LEU A 170 -14.44 4.10 11.57
C LEU A 170 -15.45 2.98 11.27
N ARG A 171 -15.64 2.67 10.00
CA ARG A 171 -16.46 1.55 9.56
C ARG A 171 -15.58 0.35 9.25
N THR A 172 -15.81 -0.75 9.97
CA THR A 172 -15.14 -2.04 9.76
C THR A 172 -16.17 -3.11 9.40
N PRO A 173 -15.77 -4.26 8.87
CA PRO A 173 -16.67 -5.40 8.67
C PRO A 173 -17.34 -5.86 9.96
N GLU A 174 -16.70 -5.63 11.11
CA GLU A 174 -17.17 -6.02 12.45
C GLU A 174 -18.17 -5.01 13.03
N GLY A 175 -18.27 -3.80 12.46
CA GLY A 175 -19.20 -2.77 12.92
C GLY A 175 -18.68 -1.35 12.75
N ARG A 176 -19.18 -0.47 13.61
CA ARG A 176 -18.79 0.93 13.68
C ARG A 176 -18.04 1.19 14.98
N GLU A 177 -16.98 1.98 14.90
CA GLU A 177 -16.20 2.40 16.05
C GLU A 177 -16.09 3.93 16.03
N ASP A 178 -16.46 4.56 17.14
CA ASP A 178 -16.25 5.99 17.34
C ASP A 178 -14.81 6.21 17.81
N ILE A 179 -14.15 7.18 17.21
CA ILE A 179 -12.75 7.54 17.48
C ILE A 179 -12.69 9.04 17.69
N GLU A 180 -12.09 9.47 18.78
CA GLU A 180 -11.83 10.90 19.05
C GLU A 180 -10.36 11.22 18.72
N ILE A 181 -10.13 12.36 18.09
CA ILE A 181 -8.80 12.87 17.76
C ILE A 181 -8.34 13.74 18.93
N LEU A 182 -7.33 13.26 19.68
CA LEU A 182 -6.82 13.97 20.84
C LEU A 182 -5.74 15.00 20.47
N GLU A 183 -4.87 14.65 19.51
CA GLU A 183 -3.73 15.49 19.11
C GLU A 183 -3.34 15.24 17.67
N VAL A 184 -2.93 16.29 16.96
CA VAL A 184 -2.37 16.21 15.60
C VAL A 184 -0.99 16.87 15.57
N ALA A 185 0.05 16.08 15.29
CA ALA A 185 1.43 16.55 15.21
C ALA A 185 2.03 16.28 13.83
N TYR A 186 2.87 17.19 13.37
CA TYR A 186 3.69 17.03 12.17
C TYR A 186 5.17 16.96 12.58
N ILE A 187 5.61 15.75 12.83
CA ILE A 187 6.96 15.43 13.28
C ILE A 187 7.65 14.49 12.30
N ARG A 188 8.95 14.36 12.40
CA ARG A 188 9.71 13.41 11.59
C ARG A 188 9.22 11.98 11.83
N ILE A 189 8.81 11.32 10.74
CA ILE A 189 8.42 9.90 10.74
C ILE A 189 9.64 9.09 10.30
N ALA A 190 10.23 8.34 11.24
CA ALA A 190 11.46 7.55 11.02
C ALA A 190 11.18 6.14 10.49
#